data_c763d310c2fcbefdb81770e6a33086ac
#
_entry.id   c763d310c2fcbefdb81770e6a33086ac
#
_cell.length_a   1.000
_cell.length_b   1.000
_cell.length_c   1.000
_cell.angle_alpha   90.00
_cell.angle_beta   90.00
_cell.angle_gamma   90.00
#
_symmetry.space_group_name_H-M   'P 1'
#
loop_
_entity.id
_entity.type
_entity.pdbx_description
1 polymer ?
#
loop_
_entity_poly.entity_id
_entity_poly.type
_entity_poly.pdbx_seq_one_letter_code
_entity_poly.pdbx_strand_id
1 'polypeptide(L)'
;MTFDQERALDSEFVMHTYGRSQVEFVEGSGMTLKDAEGREYLDFLAGIGVCCLGHGHPAVVGAVERQATELMHVSNYFYIEHRGEVAALLSKLANDDLAGAGVLARAIAEGDAEAVRAAAAPQEGEQVWKTFFSNSGAEANECSMKLARLYAKRCGNGGNTIVCLRGGFHGRTLETLAATMQNRLQDTFRPLPGGFVACTPNDIDELREVFAQLGGEICAVMLEPIQGESGVHPLDAAFVQEAARLVHEVGGVLISDEVQAGVFRTGKPFAIQRAGVVPDIMSLAKGIAGGVPAGACVARAEVADAFRPGDHGSTFGGSCLAVAAAESTLCELVIGGYAGKAAEVGAYMAEQLAKVPHVVEVRGAGLMLGCDLDEDAGDAHDVVTAALEAGAVINATGAHTLRFLPPLICTKENVDELAQILTSVLS
;
A
#
# COMPACT_ATOMS: atom_id res chain seq x y z
N MET A 1 -29.05 15.05 -8.27
CA MET A 1 -29.12 14.10 -9.40
C MET A 1 -29.56 12.77 -8.81
N THR A 2 -30.32 11.92 -9.52
CA THR A 2 -30.61 10.58 -9.03
C THR A 2 -29.48 9.63 -9.41
N PHE A 3 -29.35 8.50 -8.73
CA PHE A 3 -28.36 7.47 -9.08
C PHE A 3 -28.44 7.05 -10.57
N ASP A 4 -29.68 6.87 -11.10
CA ASP A 4 -29.85 6.52 -12.52
C ASP A 4 -29.35 7.61 -13.49
N GLN A 5 -29.49 8.88 -13.12
CA GLN A 5 -28.97 9.99 -13.93
C GLN A 5 -27.44 10.05 -13.89
N GLU A 6 -26.82 9.85 -12.70
CA GLU A 6 -25.38 9.78 -12.55
C GLU A 6 -24.79 8.57 -13.31
N ARG A 7 -25.42 7.40 -13.16
CA ARG A 7 -25.04 6.18 -13.90
C ARG A 7 -25.10 6.37 -15.41
N ALA A 8 -26.12 7.07 -15.92
CA ALA A 8 -26.24 7.35 -17.36
C ALA A 8 -25.10 8.25 -17.85
N LEU A 9 -24.74 9.31 -17.09
CA LEU A 9 -23.62 10.19 -17.45
C LEU A 9 -22.28 9.46 -17.35
N ASP A 10 -22.05 8.68 -16.29
CA ASP A 10 -20.84 7.86 -16.15
C ASP A 10 -20.70 6.88 -17.33
N SER A 11 -21.78 6.21 -17.71
CA SER A 11 -21.76 5.25 -18.82
C SER A 11 -21.51 5.90 -20.18
N GLU A 12 -21.90 7.16 -20.36
CA GLU A 12 -21.73 7.89 -21.63
C GLU A 12 -20.36 8.57 -21.73
N PHE A 13 -19.83 9.14 -20.62
CA PHE A 13 -18.67 10.03 -20.68
C PHE A 13 -17.42 9.50 -19.99
N VAL A 14 -17.50 8.45 -19.15
CA VAL A 14 -16.34 7.85 -18.49
C VAL A 14 -15.91 6.57 -19.19
N MET A 15 -14.59 6.42 -19.42
CA MET A 15 -14.05 5.22 -20.06
C MET A 15 -14.38 3.96 -19.24
N HIS A 16 -14.84 2.91 -19.91
CA HIS A 16 -15.27 1.64 -19.31
C HIS A 16 -14.06 0.74 -18.97
N THR A 17 -13.24 1.18 -18.01
CA THR A 17 -12.07 0.43 -17.53
C THR A 17 -12.37 -0.41 -16.28
N TYR A 18 -13.54 -0.24 -15.68
CA TYR A 18 -13.99 -0.95 -14.48
C TYR A 18 -15.40 -1.51 -14.66
N GLY A 19 -15.63 -2.74 -14.14
CA GLY A 19 -16.97 -3.21 -13.83
C GLY A 19 -17.44 -2.55 -12.52
N ARG A 20 -18.57 -1.82 -12.55
CA ARG A 20 -19.08 -1.10 -11.37
C ARG A 20 -20.25 -1.85 -10.75
N SER A 21 -20.24 -1.98 -9.42
CA SER A 21 -21.41 -2.39 -8.65
C SER A 21 -22.54 -1.36 -8.80
N GLN A 22 -23.79 -1.80 -8.70
CA GLN A 22 -24.96 -0.95 -8.89
C GLN A 22 -25.33 -0.22 -7.60
N VAL A 23 -24.39 0.58 -7.07
CA VAL A 23 -24.55 1.40 -5.87
C VAL A 23 -23.76 2.71 -6.01
N GLU A 24 -24.31 3.81 -5.53
CA GLU A 24 -23.67 5.12 -5.42
C GLU A 24 -23.51 5.48 -3.94
N PHE A 25 -22.27 5.44 -3.44
CA PHE A 25 -21.97 5.89 -2.08
C PHE A 25 -21.83 7.41 -2.05
N VAL A 26 -22.58 8.06 -1.18
CA VAL A 26 -22.65 9.54 -1.08
C VAL A 26 -22.16 10.07 0.27
N GLU A 27 -22.06 9.20 1.30
CA GLU A 27 -21.60 9.56 2.63
C GLU A 27 -20.79 8.41 3.22
N GLY A 28 -19.87 8.73 4.12
CA GLY A 28 -19.10 7.73 4.86
C GLY A 28 -18.68 8.26 6.23
N SER A 29 -18.74 7.37 7.23
CA SER A 29 -18.31 7.68 8.61
C SER A 29 -17.72 6.45 9.28
N GLY A 30 -16.46 6.53 9.72
CA GLY A 30 -15.77 5.40 10.33
C GLY A 30 -15.74 4.17 9.42
N MET A 31 -16.37 3.06 9.87
CA MET A 31 -16.48 1.80 9.13
C MET A 31 -17.70 1.76 8.18
N THR A 32 -18.53 2.79 8.14
CA THR A 32 -19.81 2.76 7.44
C THR A 32 -19.79 3.63 6.20
N LEU A 33 -20.26 3.08 5.09
CA LEU A 33 -20.65 3.82 3.88
C LEU A 33 -22.17 3.91 3.78
N LYS A 34 -22.67 4.96 3.13
CA LYS A 34 -24.09 5.18 2.92
C LYS A 34 -24.39 5.51 1.47
N ASP A 35 -25.37 4.84 0.90
CA ASP A 35 -25.78 5.08 -0.48
C ASP A 35 -26.77 6.24 -0.62
N ALA A 36 -27.12 6.54 -1.86
CA ALA A 36 -28.05 7.63 -2.21
C ALA A 36 -29.49 7.40 -1.69
N GLU A 37 -29.87 6.16 -1.40
CA GLU A 37 -31.17 5.79 -0.79
C GLU A 37 -31.12 5.81 0.74
N GLY A 38 -29.95 6.06 1.33
CA GLY A 38 -29.76 6.14 2.78
C GLY A 38 -29.49 4.79 3.45
N ARG A 39 -29.23 3.73 2.69
CA ARG A 39 -28.84 2.43 3.21
C ARG A 39 -27.39 2.45 3.65
N GLU A 40 -27.10 1.81 4.77
CA GLU A 40 -25.76 1.70 5.34
C GLU A 40 -25.10 0.38 4.99
N TYR A 41 -23.78 0.44 4.82
CA TYR A 41 -22.92 -0.69 4.46
C TYR A 41 -21.66 -0.70 5.33
N LEU A 42 -21.32 -1.86 5.85
CA LEU A 42 -20.08 -2.07 6.59
C LEU A 42 -18.92 -2.22 5.61
N ASP A 43 -17.91 -1.35 5.70
CA ASP A 43 -16.81 -1.31 4.74
C ASP A 43 -15.61 -2.15 5.17
N PHE A 44 -15.42 -3.30 4.52
CA PHE A 44 -14.25 -4.16 4.68
C PHE A 44 -13.28 -4.08 3.48
N LEU A 45 -13.40 -3.03 2.66
CA LEU A 45 -12.52 -2.76 1.52
C LEU A 45 -11.72 -1.45 1.68
N ALA A 46 -12.28 -0.44 2.31
CA ALA A 46 -11.66 0.88 2.56
C ALA A 46 -11.09 1.53 1.28
N GLY A 47 -11.80 1.43 0.14
CA GLY A 47 -11.29 1.90 -1.15
C GLY A 47 -10.04 1.16 -1.62
N ILE A 48 -9.94 -0.14 -1.34
CA ILE A 48 -8.78 -1.01 -1.55
C ILE A 48 -7.60 -0.62 -0.62
N GLY A 49 -7.89 -0.54 0.70
CA GLY A 49 -6.90 -0.25 1.74
C GLY A 49 -6.42 1.20 1.79
N VAL A 50 -7.20 2.14 1.25
CA VAL A 50 -6.86 3.57 1.17
C VAL A 50 -7.31 4.33 2.41
N CYS A 51 -8.59 4.21 2.81
CA CYS A 51 -9.17 4.91 3.96
C CYS A 51 -8.79 4.20 5.26
N CYS A 52 -7.49 4.21 5.61
CA CYS A 52 -6.97 3.45 6.76
C CYS A 52 -7.53 3.91 8.11
N LEU A 53 -7.91 5.18 8.28
CA LEU A 53 -8.57 5.72 9.47
C LEU A 53 -10.11 5.73 9.35
N GLY A 54 -10.65 5.03 8.34
CA GLY A 54 -12.08 5.08 8.02
C GLY A 54 -12.49 6.35 7.29
N HIS A 55 -13.78 6.46 7.08
CA HIS A 55 -14.36 7.59 6.36
C HIS A 55 -14.61 8.78 7.28
N GLY A 56 -14.33 10.00 6.78
CA GLY A 56 -14.61 11.23 7.50
C GLY A 56 -13.83 11.43 8.80
N HIS A 57 -12.61 10.86 8.93
CA HIS A 57 -11.81 11.00 10.17
C HIS A 57 -11.55 12.47 10.50
N PRO A 58 -11.95 12.97 11.69
CA PRO A 58 -11.95 14.41 11.99
C PRO A 58 -10.59 15.09 11.84
N ALA A 59 -9.51 14.42 12.24
CA ALA A 59 -8.17 15.00 12.14
C ALA A 59 -7.74 15.18 10.68
N VAL A 60 -8.01 14.19 9.82
CA VAL A 60 -7.67 14.25 8.38
C VAL A 60 -8.54 15.28 7.67
N VAL A 61 -9.86 15.26 7.91
CA VAL A 61 -10.80 16.26 7.33
C VAL A 61 -10.39 17.66 7.73
N GLY A 62 -10.15 17.91 9.04
CA GLY A 62 -9.74 19.23 9.53
C GLY A 62 -8.40 19.71 8.96
N ALA A 63 -7.43 18.82 8.73
CA ALA A 63 -6.16 19.16 8.08
C ALA A 63 -6.38 19.55 6.60
N VAL A 64 -7.19 18.78 5.88
CA VAL A 64 -7.55 19.05 4.48
C VAL A 64 -8.32 20.38 4.34
N GLU A 65 -9.31 20.63 5.18
CA GLU A 65 -10.09 21.88 5.17
C GLU A 65 -9.21 23.11 5.41
N ARG A 66 -8.34 23.08 6.43
CA ARG A 66 -7.40 24.18 6.70
C ARG A 66 -6.49 24.42 5.52
N GLN A 67 -5.82 23.36 5.04
CA GLN A 67 -4.85 23.47 3.96
C GLN A 67 -5.50 23.91 2.65
N ALA A 68 -6.74 23.47 2.36
CA ALA A 68 -7.46 23.90 1.17
C ALA A 68 -7.79 25.40 1.18
N THR A 69 -8.01 26.00 2.36
CA THR A 69 -8.26 27.44 2.49
C THR A 69 -6.98 28.28 2.47
N GLU A 70 -5.84 27.71 2.84
CA GLU A 70 -4.55 28.43 2.91
C GLU A 70 -3.80 28.36 1.59
N LEU A 71 -3.44 27.17 1.13
CA LEU A 71 -2.66 26.98 -0.09
C LEU A 71 -2.81 25.54 -0.60
N MET A 72 -3.46 25.34 -1.74
CA MET A 72 -3.67 24.01 -2.30
C MET A 72 -2.42 23.43 -2.98
N HIS A 73 -1.68 24.25 -3.71
CA HIS A 73 -0.55 23.79 -4.51
C HIS A 73 0.48 24.90 -4.74
N VAL A 74 1.72 24.50 -4.73
CA VAL A 74 2.88 25.28 -5.18
C VAL A 74 3.88 24.31 -5.84
N SER A 75 4.71 24.80 -6.75
CA SER A 75 5.71 23.98 -7.43
C SER A 75 6.74 23.38 -6.46
N ASN A 76 7.25 22.18 -6.80
CA ASN A 76 8.39 21.55 -6.13
C ASN A 76 9.71 22.37 -6.22
N TYR A 77 9.69 23.51 -6.88
CA TYR A 77 10.78 24.50 -6.84
C TYR A 77 10.86 25.26 -5.50
N PHE A 78 9.82 25.14 -4.65
CA PHE A 78 9.74 25.82 -3.36
C PHE A 78 9.63 24.81 -2.21
N TYR A 79 9.99 25.24 -1.01
CA TYR A 79 9.71 24.47 0.17
C TYR A 79 8.21 24.44 0.44
N ILE A 80 7.73 23.29 0.91
CA ILE A 80 6.32 23.05 1.23
C ILE A 80 6.25 22.65 2.69
N GLU A 81 5.37 23.29 3.43
CA GLU A 81 5.06 22.98 4.83
C GLU A 81 4.65 21.51 5.00
N HIS A 82 4.87 20.93 6.18
CA HIS A 82 4.59 19.53 6.53
C HIS A 82 5.42 18.46 5.78
N ARG A 83 6.00 18.77 4.65
CA ARG A 83 6.73 17.79 3.83
C ARG A 83 7.95 17.19 4.55
N GLY A 84 8.72 18.02 5.25
CA GLY A 84 9.88 17.60 6.02
C GLY A 84 9.50 16.71 7.19
N GLU A 85 8.42 17.02 7.87
CA GLU A 85 7.86 16.30 9.00
C GLU A 85 7.36 14.91 8.59
N VAL A 86 6.59 14.82 7.48
CA VAL A 86 6.16 13.55 6.90
C VAL A 86 7.37 12.68 6.51
N ALA A 87 8.39 13.27 5.87
CA ALA A 87 9.59 12.53 5.49
C ALA A 87 10.39 12.03 6.72
N ALA A 88 10.49 12.85 7.76
CA ALA A 88 11.14 12.46 9.03
C ALA A 88 10.37 11.33 9.73
N LEU A 89 9.04 11.42 9.76
CA LEU A 89 8.18 10.39 10.34
C LEU A 89 8.32 9.05 9.58
N LEU A 90 8.32 9.09 8.24
CA LEU A 90 8.58 7.91 7.41
C LEU A 90 9.98 7.33 7.65
N SER A 91 11.00 8.18 7.88
CA SER A 91 12.35 7.72 8.22
C SER A 91 12.39 6.97 9.55
N LYS A 92 11.72 7.47 10.61
CA LYS A 92 11.59 6.76 11.89
C LYS A 92 10.88 5.41 11.73
N LEU A 93 9.76 5.39 11.01
CA LEU A 93 9.00 4.17 10.76
C LEU A 93 9.78 3.14 9.93
N ALA A 94 10.61 3.58 8.99
CA ALA A 94 11.48 2.72 8.19
C ALA A 94 12.56 2.01 9.02
N ASN A 95 12.97 2.60 10.12
CA ASN A 95 13.86 1.98 11.11
C ASN A 95 13.14 1.08 12.13
N ASP A 96 11.84 0.84 11.98
CA ASP A 96 10.97 0.16 12.98
C ASP A 96 11.00 0.88 14.37
N ASP A 97 11.37 2.18 14.37
CA ASP A 97 11.42 3.00 15.59
C ASP A 97 10.04 3.61 15.89
N LEU A 98 9.13 2.80 16.38
CA LEU A 98 7.79 3.24 16.80
C LEU A 98 7.84 4.20 17.99
N ALA A 99 8.83 4.08 18.87
CA ALA A 99 8.97 4.95 20.04
C ALA A 99 9.38 6.37 19.62
N GLY A 100 10.42 6.49 18.79
CA GLY A 100 10.87 7.77 18.24
C GLY A 100 9.81 8.39 17.31
N ALA A 101 9.16 7.59 16.47
CA ALA A 101 8.02 8.04 15.67
C ALA A 101 6.88 8.60 16.55
N GLY A 102 6.60 7.95 17.70
CA GLY A 102 5.59 8.42 18.66
C GLY A 102 5.95 9.74 19.33
N VAL A 103 7.22 9.98 19.62
CA VAL A 103 7.70 11.29 20.15
C VAL A 103 7.54 12.36 19.06
N LEU A 104 7.99 12.07 17.84
CA LEU A 104 7.90 13.00 16.71
C LEU A 104 6.45 13.34 16.37
N ALA A 105 5.56 12.34 16.26
CA ALA A 105 4.16 12.54 15.94
C ALA A 105 3.43 13.42 16.97
N ARG A 106 3.72 13.25 18.27
CA ARG A 106 3.17 14.13 19.32
C ARG A 106 3.68 15.56 19.20
N ALA A 107 4.98 15.75 18.97
CA ALA A 107 5.56 17.08 18.79
C ALA A 107 4.95 17.81 17.59
N ILE A 108 4.71 17.09 16.48
CA ILE A 108 4.01 17.61 15.30
C ILE A 108 2.58 18.02 15.67
N ALA A 109 1.83 17.15 16.33
CA ALA A 109 0.43 17.41 16.72
C ALA A 109 0.29 18.59 17.70
N GLU A 110 1.30 18.84 18.55
CA GLU A 110 1.38 19.97 19.48
C GLU A 110 1.86 21.27 18.80
N GLY A 111 2.41 21.20 17.59
CA GLY A 111 2.94 22.35 16.85
C GLY A 111 4.24 22.89 17.46
N ASP A 112 4.98 22.08 18.24
CA ASP A 112 6.26 22.47 18.87
C ASP A 112 7.42 22.23 17.91
N ALA A 113 7.80 23.28 17.16
CA ALA A 113 8.86 23.22 16.16
C ALA A 113 10.24 22.83 16.74
N GLU A 114 10.56 23.17 18.00
CA GLU A 114 11.82 22.77 18.62
C GLU A 114 11.80 21.28 18.98
N ALA A 115 10.71 20.79 19.56
CA ALA A 115 10.51 19.38 19.84
C ALA A 115 10.47 18.54 18.54
N VAL A 116 9.81 19.00 17.49
CA VAL A 116 9.80 18.35 16.16
C VAL A 116 11.24 18.22 15.64
N ARG A 117 12.02 19.29 15.66
CA ARG A 117 13.40 19.27 15.19
C ARG A 117 14.28 18.31 16.01
N ALA A 118 14.11 18.30 17.33
CA ALA A 118 14.85 17.41 18.22
C ALA A 118 14.46 15.94 18.00
N ALA A 119 13.17 15.63 17.90
CA ALA A 119 12.67 14.28 17.68
C ALA A 119 12.97 13.73 16.27
N ALA A 120 13.00 14.59 15.26
CA ALA A 120 13.33 14.21 13.88
C ALA A 120 14.82 13.87 13.69
N ALA A 121 15.71 14.37 14.57
CA ALA A 121 17.15 14.13 14.47
C ALA A 121 17.45 12.62 14.51
N PRO A 122 18.32 12.11 13.60
CA PRO A 122 18.74 10.72 13.64
C PRO A 122 19.47 10.40 14.94
N GLN A 123 19.16 9.25 15.53
CA GLN A 123 19.89 8.70 16.67
C GLN A 123 21.21 8.07 16.19
N GLU A 124 22.15 7.84 17.11
CA GLU A 124 23.39 7.12 16.81
C GLU A 124 23.06 5.70 16.29
N GLY A 125 23.56 5.37 15.10
CA GLY A 125 23.30 4.08 14.43
C GLY A 125 21.98 4.01 13.68
N GLU A 126 21.14 5.02 13.71
CA GLU A 126 19.89 5.08 12.95
C GLU A 126 20.18 5.39 11.48
N GLN A 127 19.56 4.61 10.57
CA GLN A 127 19.66 4.84 9.13
C GLN A 127 18.79 6.05 8.75
N VAL A 128 19.36 7.01 8.01
CA VAL A 128 18.59 8.12 7.43
C VAL A 128 17.93 7.66 6.14
N TRP A 129 16.62 7.93 6.03
CA TRP A 129 15.83 7.70 4.82
C TRP A 129 15.40 9.02 4.20
N LYS A 130 15.40 9.07 2.88
CA LYS A 130 14.95 10.23 2.10
C LYS A 130 13.72 9.87 1.29
N THR A 131 12.80 10.82 1.15
CA THR A 131 11.50 10.61 0.51
C THR A 131 11.36 11.47 -0.74
N PHE A 132 11.00 10.82 -1.86
CA PHE A 132 10.41 11.49 -3.02
C PHE A 132 8.90 11.30 -2.96
N PHE A 133 8.12 12.38 -3.01
CA PHE A 133 6.68 12.33 -3.00
C PHE A 133 6.09 12.25 -4.40
N SER A 134 5.07 11.44 -4.57
CA SER A 134 4.31 11.22 -5.80
C SER A 134 2.80 11.26 -5.53
N ASN A 135 1.96 10.87 -6.50
CA ASN A 135 0.50 10.95 -6.37
C ASN A 135 -0.18 9.57 -6.31
N SER A 136 0.57 8.51 -6.57
CA SER A 136 0.04 7.16 -6.67
C SER A 136 1.11 6.10 -6.41
N GLY A 137 0.69 4.85 -6.18
CA GLY A 137 1.60 3.72 -6.08
C GLY A 137 2.38 3.44 -7.38
N ALA A 138 1.74 3.62 -8.53
CA ALA A 138 2.42 3.47 -9.82
C ALA A 138 3.56 4.49 -9.96
N GLU A 139 3.35 5.76 -9.64
CA GLU A 139 4.41 6.77 -9.68
C GLU A 139 5.51 6.50 -8.63
N ALA A 140 5.16 6.01 -7.45
CA ALA A 140 6.13 5.62 -6.44
C ALA A 140 7.00 4.46 -6.92
N ASN A 141 6.42 3.47 -7.60
CA ASN A 141 7.11 2.34 -8.18
C ASN A 141 7.98 2.75 -9.38
N GLU A 142 7.50 3.64 -10.25
CA GLU A 142 8.31 4.25 -11.33
C GLU A 142 9.56 4.93 -10.76
N CYS A 143 9.40 5.71 -9.68
CA CYS A 143 10.51 6.34 -8.97
C CYS A 143 11.49 5.30 -8.41
N SER A 144 10.99 4.25 -7.75
CA SER A 144 11.79 3.19 -7.13
C SER A 144 12.63 2.44 -8.17
N MET A 145 12.04 2.05 -9.30
CA MET A 145 12.74 1.36 -10.39
C MET A 145 13.78 2.26 -11.07
N LYS A 146 13.44 3.53 -11.33
CA LYS A 146 14.39 4.52 -11.86
C LYS A 146 15.56 4.74 -10.92
N LEU A 147 15.29 4.86 -9.61
CA LEU A 147 16.31 5.05 -8.60
C LEU A 147 17.26 3.84 -8.54
N ALA A 148 16.72 2.63 -8.52
CA ALA A 148 17.50 1.40 -8.50
C ALA A 148 18.46 1.30 -9.70
N ARG A 149 17.96 1.53 -10.92
CA ARG A 149 18.79 1.54 -12.15
C ARG A 149 19.85 2.63 -12.12
N LEU A 150 19.49 3.82 -11.61
CA LEU A 150 20.44 4.92 -11.54
C LEU A 150 21.50 4.69 -10.47
N TYR A 151 21.13 4.13 -9.32
CA TYR A 151 22.05 3.73 -8.27
C TYR A 151 23.05 2.69 -8.78
N ALA A 152 22.56 1.62 -9.43
CA ALA A 152 23.43 0.60 -10.02
C ALA A 152 24.42 1.21 -11.01
N LYS A 153 23.99 2.14 -11.85
CA LYS A 153 24.84 2.82 -12.85
C LYS A 153 25.88 3.75 -12.22
N ARG A 154 25.56 4.46 -11.13
CA ARG A 154 26.41 5.50 -10.52
C ARG A 154 27.29 4.97 -9.39
N CYS A 155 26.82 4.00 -8.64
CA CYS A 155 27.40 3.58 -7.38
C CYS A 155 27.55 2.05 -7.25
N GLY A 156 26.75 1.28 -8.00
CA GLY A 156 26.66 -0.18 -7.89
C GLY A 156 27.37 -0.93 -9.04
N ASN A 157 26.76 -2.03 -9.46
CA ASN A 157 27.31 -3.00 -10.42
C ASN A 157 27.12 -2.63 -11.90
N GLY A 158 26.41 -1.55 -12.22
CA GLY A 158 26.09 -1.15 -13.60
C GLY A 158 24.93 -1.92 -14.24
N GLY A 159 24.30 -2.84 -13.54
CA GLY A 159 23.14 -3.62 -13.99
C GLY A 159 21.91 -2.74 -14.25
N ASN A 160 20.97 -3.29 -15.01
CA ASN A 160 19.69 -2.61 -15.32
C ASN A 160 18.47 -3.55 -15.27
N THR A 161 18.67 -4.81 -14.93
CA THR A 161 17.62 -5.84 -14.82
C THR A 161 17.04 -5.84 -13.43
N ILE A 162 15.71 -5.83 -13.34
CA ILE A 162 14.94 -5.93 -12.09
C ILE A 162 14.27 -7.30 -12.05
N VAL A 163 14.52 -8.08 -11.00
CA VAL A 163 13.79 -9.32 -10.73
C VAL A 163 12.49 -8.98 -10.05
N CYS A 164 11.36 -9.42 -10.63
CA CYS A 164 10.02 -9.25 -10.10
C CYS A 164 9.34 -10.60 -9.89
N LEU A 165 8.37 -10.68 -8.99
CA LEU A 165 7.72 -11.94 -8.66
C LEU A 165 6.46 -12.18 -9.52
N ARG A 166 6.27 -13.42 -9.98
CA ARG A 166 5.04 -13.85 -10.67
C ARG A 166 3.82 -13.58 -9.78
N GLY A 167 2.73 -13.12 -10.37
CA GLY A 167 1.53 -12.72 -9.63
C GLY A 167 1.62 -11.36 -8.95
N GLY A 168 2.78 -10.69 -8.97
CA GLY A 168 2.94 -9.34 -8.41
C GLY A 168 2.09 -8.29 -9.12
N PHE A 169 1.81 -7.18 -8.44
CA PHE A 169 1.11 -6.03 -9.00
C PHE A 169 1.77 -4.72 -8.56
N HIS A 170 2.38 -4.02 -9.52
CA HIS A 170 3.14 -2.79 -9.25
C HIS A 170 2.55 -1.54 -9.90
N GLY A 171 1.49 -1.67 -10.70
CA GLY A 171 0.78 -0.53 -11.31
C GLY A 171 0.31 -0.77 -12.75
N ARG A 172 -0.20 0.30 -13.37
CA ARG A 172 -0.81 0.29 -14.71
C ARG A 172 -0.11 1.20 -15.73
N THR A 173 0.97 1.90 -15.35
CA THR A 173 1.85 2.59 -16.30
C THR A 173 2.66 1.54 -17.08
N LEU A 174 3.21 1.88 -18.23
CA LEU A 174 3.88 0.87 -19.07
C LEU A 174 5.05 0.20 -18.38
N GLU A 175 5.85 0.91 -17.57
CA GLU A 175 6.97 0.30 -16.85
C GLU A 175 6.51 -0.50 -15.63
N THR A 176 5.57 0.02 -14.82
CA THR A 176 5.02 -0.75 -13.71
C THR A 176 4.19 -1.94 -14.17
N LEU A 177 3.56 -1.86 -15.37
CA LEU A 177 2.91 -2.99 -16.00
C LEU A 177 3.91 -4.05 -16.46
N ALA A 178 5.08 -3.64 -16.96
CA ALA A 178 6.18 -4.56 -17.29
C ALA A 178 6.70 -5.28 -16.05
N ALA A 179 6.79 -4.60 -14.90
CA ALA A 179 7.15 -5.18 -13.61
C ALA A 179 6.04 -6.08 -13.01
N THR A 180 4.78 -5.84 -13.38
CA THR A 180 3.62 -6.65 -12.98
C THR A 180 3.63 -7.96 -13.74
N MET A 181 4.13 -9.04 -13.14
CA MET A 181 4.35 -10.33 -13.79
C MET A 181 3.05 -11.15 -13.89
N GLN A 182 2.05 -10.58 -14.58
CA GLN A 182 0.75 -11.18 -14.88
C GLN A 182 0.47 -11.06 -16.38
N ASN A 183 0.63 -12.14 -17.13
CA ASN A 183 0.50 -12.17 -18.59
C ASN A 183 -0.86 -11.61 -19.06
N ARG A 184 -1.97 -11.95 -18.38
CA ARG A 184 -3.32 -11.47 -18.73
C ARG A 184 -3.44 -9.93 -18.78
N LEU A 185 -2.61 -9.22 -17.99
CA LEU A 185 -2.59 -7.78 -17.95
C LEU A 185 -1.62 -7.19 -18.97
N GLN A 186 -0.51 -7.88 -19.23
CA GLN A 186 0.56 -7.42 -20.10
C GLN A 186 0.27 -7.61 -21.59
N ASP A 187 -0.36 -8.74 -21.96
CA ASP A 187 -0.47 -9.17 -23.37
C ASP A 187 -1.18 -8.16 -24.26
N THR A 188 -2.18 -7.44 -23.72
CA THR A 188 -2.90 -6.39 -24.45
C THR A 188 -2.02 -5.20 -24.84
N PHE A 189 -0.94 -4.94 -24.05
CA PHE A 189 -0.15 -3.71 -24.20
C PHE A 189 1.29 -3.96 -24.69
N ARG A 190 1.61 -5.18 -25.14
CA ARG A 190 2.94 -5.47 -25.70
C ARG A 190 3.19 -4.71 -27.00
N PRO A 191 4.43 -4.20 -27.28
CA PRO A 191 5.62 -4.41 -26.47
C PRO A 191 5.69 -3.51 -25.24
N LEU A 192 6.16 -4.07 -24.12
CA LEU A 192 6.40 -3.35 -22.88
C LEU A 192 7.89 -3.02 -22.71
N PRO A 193 8.27 -2.07 -21.83
CA PRO A 193 9.67 -1.82 -21.48
C PRO A 193 10.38 -3.11 -21.03
N GLY A 194 11.62 -3.27 -21.46
CA GLY A 194 12.46 -4.42 -21.10
C GLY A 194 13.22 -4.22 -19.76
N GLY A 195 14.03 -5.22 -19.42
CA GLY A 195 14.86 -5.20 -18.21
C GLY A 195 14.13 -5.73 -16.97
N PHE A 196 13.16 -6.63 -17.17
CA PHE A 196 12.44 -7.31 -16.10
C PHE A 196 12.53 -8.82 -16.28
N VAL A 197 12.76 -9.54 -15.18
CA VAL A 197 12.81 -11.01 -15.13
C VAL A 197 11.89 -11.51 -14.04
N ALA A 198 11.07 -12.51 -14.37
CA ALA A 198 10.13 -13.10 -13.44
C ALA A 198 10.77 -14.20 -12.61
N CYS A 199 10.46 -14.25 -11.30
CA CYS A 199 10.76 -15.34 -10.38
C CYS A 199 9.49 -15.79 -9.68
N THR A 200 9.37 -17.07 -9.34
CA THR A 200 8.24 -17.60 -8.59
C THR A 200 8.35 -17.18 -7.11
N PRO A 201 7.26 -16.66 -6.49
CA PRO A 201 7.25 -16.38 -5.07
C PRO A 201 7.59 -17.62 -4.24
N ASN A 202 8.39 -17.45 -3.19
CA ASN A 202 8.84 -18.48 -2.26
C ASN A 202 9.67 -19.64 -2.87
N ASP A 203 10.08 -19.52 -4.14
CA ASP A 203 11.01 -20.48 -4.78
C ASP A 203 12.45 -19.95 -4.69
N ILE A 204 13.15 -20.34 -3.63
CA ILE A 204 14.54 -19.93 -3.37
C ILE A 204 15.49 -20.51 -4.41
N ASP A 205 15.21 -21.69 -4.92
CA ASP A 205 16.10 -22.34 -5.88
C ASP A 205 16.01 -21.67 -7.26
N GLU A 206 14.78 -21.34 -7.75
CA GLU A 206 14.63 -20.51 -8.96
C GLU A 206 15.29 -19.14 -8.78
N LEU A 207 15.14 -18.50 -7.61
CA LEU A 207 15.77 -17.21 -7.33
C LEU A 207 17.30 -17.31 -7.46
N ARG A 208 17.93 -18.33 -6.88
CA ARG A 208 19.37 -18.59 -6.99
C ARG A 208 19.81 -18.84 -8.44
N GLU A 209 19.03 -19.60 -9.20
CA GLU A 209 19.29 -19.84 -10.62
C GLU A 209 19.25 -18.55 -11.43
N VAL A 210 18.30 -17.67 -11.21
CA VAL A 210 18.21 -16.34 -11.85
C VAL A 210 19.47 -15.53 -11.55
N PHE A 211 19.92 -15.50 -10.30
CA PHE A 211 21.16 -14.79 -9.92
C PHE A 211 22.41 -15.46 -10.48
N ALA A 212 22.46 -16.78 -10.56
CA ALA A 212 23.59 -17.49 -11.18
C ALA A 212 23.71 -17.21 -12.68
N GLN A 213 22.58 -16.99 -13.37
CA GLN A 213 22.56 -16.72 -14.81
C GLN A 213 22.85 -15.26 -15.15
N LEU A 214 22.28 -14.32 -14.40
CA LEU A 214 22.29 -12.89 -14.73
C LEU A 214 23.29 -12.07 -13.88
N GLY A 215 23.58 -12.53 -12.67
CA GLY A 215 24.61 -11.95 -11.81
C GLY A 215 24.64 -10.42 -11.78
N GLY A 216 25.73 -9.86 -12.29
CA GLY A 216 25.96 -8.41 -12.34
C GLY A 216 25.02 -7.60 -13.24
N GLU A 217 24.13 -8.23 -14.03
CA GLU A 217 23.10 -7.52 -14.78
C GLU A 217 21.91 -7.12 -13.90
N ILE A 218 21.75 -7.76 -12.73
CA ILE A 218 20.65 -7.47 -11.80
C ILE A 218 20.97 -6.22 -10.98
N CYS A 219 20.15 -5.20 -11.13
CA CYS A 219 20.24 -3.96 -10.32
C CYS A 219 19.29 -3.96 -9.12
N ALA A 220 18.21 -4.75 -9.16
CA ALA A 220 17.26 -4.83 -8.06
C ALA A 220 16.48 -6.14 -8.04
N VAL A 221 15.98 -6.50 -6.84
CA VAL A 221 14.81 -7.34 -6.67
C VAL A 221 13.66 -6.43 -6.20
N MET A 222 12.50 -6.53 -6.84
CA MET A 222 11.28 -5.83 -6.45
C MET A 222 10.21 -6.84 -6.04
N LEU A 223 9.68 -6.68 -4.84
CA LEU A 223 8.70 -7.60 -4.27
C LEU A 223 7.65 -6.87 -3.43
N GLU A 224 6.45 -7.42 -3.37
CA GLU A 224 5.44 -7.14 -2.36
C GLU A 224 5.64 -8.14 -1.21
N PRO A 225 5.79 -7.74 0.06
CA PRO A 225 5.89 -8.69 1.17
C PRO A 225 4.64 -9.57 1.33
N ILE A 226 3.48 -9.05 0.88
CA ILE A 226 2.25 -9.80 0.69
C ILE A 226 1.66 -9.38 -0.67
N GLN A 227 1.57 -10.31 -1.61
CA GLN A 227 0.98 -10.06 -2.92
C GLN A 227 -0.54 -9.92 -2.80
N GLY A 228 -1.05 -8.69 -2.92
CA GLY A 228 -2.45 -8.40 -2.65
C GLY A 228 -3.42 -8.77 -3.78
N GLU A 229 -3.02 -8.54 -5.03
CA GLU A 229 -3.92 -8.66 -6.20
C GLU A 229 -4.03 -10.09 -6.75
N SER A 230 -3.14 -10.98 -6.34
CA SER A 230 -3.16 -12.40 -6.74
C SER A 230 -3.79 -13.33 -5.71
N GLY A 231 -4.34 -12.82 -4.60
CA GLY A 231 -5.02 -13.67 -3.61
C GLY A 231 -4.52 -13.51 -2.17
N VAL A 232 -3.84 -12.42 -1.84
CA VAL A 232 -3.27 -12.16 -0.52
C VAL A 232 -2.27 -13.25 -0.10
N HIS A 233 -1.18 -13.38 -0.85
CA HIS A 233 -0.14 -14.37 -0.61
C HIS A 233 1.08 -13.77 0.09
N PRO A 234 1.32 -14.09 1.39
CA PRO A 234 2.53 -13.68 2.08
C PRO A 234 3.77 -14.36 1.49
N LEU A 235 4.88 -13.62 1.47
CA LEU A 235 6.18 -14.19 1.20
C LEU A 235 6.77 -14.77 2.50
N ASP A 236 7.47 -15.88 2.36
CA ASP A 236 8.23 -16.49 3.44
C ASP A 236 9.42 -15.60 3.83
N ALA A 237 9.64 -15.45 5.14
CA ALA A 237 10.77 -14.65 5.64
C ALA A 237 12.12 -15.14 5.09
N ALA A 238 12.31 -16.45 4.95
CA ALA A 238 13.52 -17.04 4.38
C ALA A 238 13.73 -16.63 2.90
N PHE A 239 12.65 -16.56 2.12
CA PHE A 239 12.73 -16.12 0.72
C PHE A 239 13.11 -14.63 0.64
N VAL A 240 12.48 -13.77 1.44
CA VAL A 240 12.77 -12.33 1.48
C VAL A 240 14.21 -12.07 1.94
N GLN A 241 14.70 -12.81 2.95
CA GLN A 241 16.06 -12.72 3.45
C GLN A 241 17.07 -13.16 2.38
N GLU A 242 16.80 -14.25 1.65
CA GLU A 242 17.68 -14.72 0.58
C GLU A 242 17.69 -13.74 -0.61
N ALA A 243 16.53 -13.15 -0.96
CA ALA A 243 16.44 -12.13 -2.00
C ALA A 243 17.30 -10.90 -1.65
N ALA A 244 17.22 -10.43 -0.40
CA ALA A 244 18.06 -9.35 0.10
C ALA A 244 19.54 -9.69 0.03
N ARG A 245 19.93 -10.88 0.51
CA ARG A 245 21.32 -11.33 0.51
C ARG A 245 21.88 -11.39 -0.91
N LEU A 246 21.18 -12.03 -1.84
CA LEU A 246 21.64 -12.21 -3.22
C LEU A 246 21.77 -10.88 -3.97
N VAL A 247 20.78 -9.98 -3.84
CA VAL A 247 20.83 -8.69 -4.54
C VAL A 247 21.95 -7.80 -4.00
N HIS A 248 22.21 -7.82 -2.70
CA HIS A 248 23.32 -7.08 -2.11
C HIS A 248 24.70 -7.67 -2.51
N GLU A 249 24.84 -8.99 -2.61
CA GLU A 249 26.09 -9.63 -3.07
C GLU A 249 26.50 -9.19 -4.48
N VAL A 250 25.54 -8.91 -5.34
CA VAL A 250 25.84 -8.40 -6.70
C VAL A 250 25.89 -6.86 -6.76
N GLY A 251 25.76 -6.16 -5.64
CA GLY A 251 25.78 -4.67 -5.58
C GLY A 251 24.49 -4.01 -6.09
N GLY A 252 23.39 -4.74 -6.12
CA GLY A 252 22.04 -4.23 -6.40
C GLY A 252 21.30 -3.82 -5.11
N VAL A 253 20.00 -3.51 -5.24
CA VAL A 253 19.14 -3.02 -4.16
C VAL A 253 17.85 -3.83 -4.05
N LEU A 254 17.31 -3.95 -2.82
CA LEU A 254 16.00 -4.53 -2.55
C LEU A 254 14.95 -3.44 -2.53
N ILE A 255 13.92 -3.57 -3.38
CA ILE A 255 12.73 -2.71 -3.43
C ILE A 255 11.58 -3.46 -2.77
N SER A 256 11.02 -2.92 -1.69
CA SER A 256 9.78 -3.39 -1.09
C SER A 256 8.61 -2.53 -1.58
N ASP A 257 7.68 -3.13 -2.31
CA ASP A 257 6.41 -2.49 -2.64
C ASP A 257 5.46 -2.62 -1.45
N GLU A 258 5.35 -1.53 -0.70
CA GLU A 258 4.50 -1.39 0.49
C GLU A 258 3.17 -0.66 0.19
N VAL A 259 2.84 -0.49 -1.07
CA VAL A 259 1.65 0.27 -1.50
C VAL A 259 0.36 -0.31 -0.93
N GLN A 260 0.25 -1.63 -0.83
CA GLN A 260 -0.94 -2.27 -0.27
C GLN A 260 -0.72 -2.80 1.15
N ALA A 261 0.46 -3.34 1.44
CA ALA A 261 0.75 -4.04 2.70
C ALA A 261 1.33 -3.13 3.80
N GLY A 262 1.83 -1.93 3.44
CA GLY A 262 2.43 -0.98 4.36
C GLY A 262 1.44 -0.16 5.17
N VAL A 263 1.95 0.88 5.81
CA VAL A 263 1.19 1.85 6.60
C VAL A 263 0.31 1.16 7.66
N PHE A 264 0.98 0.38 8.52
CA PHE A 264 0.40 -0.36 9.66
C PHE A 264 -0.58 -1.49 9.31
N ARG A 265 -0.91 -1.68 8.02
CA ARG A 265 -1.90 -2.66 7.55
C ARG A 265 -1.68 -4.07 8.07
N THR A 266 -0.43 -4.52 8.13
CA THR A 266 -0.04 -5.89 8.52
C THR A 266 0.39 -6.04 9.98
N GLY A 267 0.15 -5.03 10.82
CA GLY A 267 0.55 -5.02 12.23
C GLY A 267 1.98 -4.53 12.48
N LYS A 268 2.66 -4.04 11.46
CA LYS A 268 3.95 -3.34 11.50
C LYS A 268 3.83 -2.06 10.70
N PRO A 269 4.69 -1.05 10.90
CA PRO A 269 4.76 0.13 10.02
C PRO A 269 4.83 -0.26 8.54
N PHE A 270 5.72 -1.18 8.21
CA PHE A 270 5.90 -1.74 6.87
C PHE A 270 5.95 -3.27 6.93
N ALA A 271 5.34 -3.92 5.94
CA ALA A 271 5.18 -5.38 5.94
C ALA A 271 6.51 -6.12 5.85
N ILE A 272 7.52 -5.57 5.16
CA ILE A 272 8.86 -6.16 5.02
C ILE A 272 9.54 -6.38 6.40
N GLN A 273 9.23 -5.55 7.39
CA GLN A 273 9.77 -5.66 8.76
C GLN A 273 9.39 -6.97 9.44
N ARG A 274 8.31 -7.64 8.98
CA ARG A 274 7.91 -8.96 9.46
C ARG A 274 8.90 -10.06 9.10
N ALA A 275 9.63 -9.89 8.00
CA ALA A 275 10.70 -10.79 7.57
C ALA A 275 12.05 -10.52 8.27
N GLY A 276 12.13 -9.47 9.11
CA GLY A 276 13.38 -9.04 9.73
C GLY A 276 14.40 -8.48 8.74
N VAL A 277 13.91 -7.97 7.60
CA VAL A 277 14.75 -7.40 6.53
C VAL A 277 14.54 -5.90 6.47
N VAL A 278 15.63 -5.16 6.28
CA VAL A 278 15.62 -3.73 5.98
C VAL A 278 15.85 -3.59 4.47
N PRO A 279 14.86 -3.08 3.70
CA PRO A 279 15.03 -2.87 2.25
C PRO A 279 15.93 -1.65 1.99
N ASP A 280 16.25 -1.41 0.73
CA ASP A 280 16.99 -0.22 0.32
C ASP A 280 16.05 0.88 -0.17
N ILE A 281 14.91 0.48 -0.76
CA ILE A 281 13.87 1.36 -1.29
C ILE A 281 12.50 0.79 -0.91
N MET A 282 11.56 1.65 -0.53
CA MET A 282 10.15 1.31 -0.33
C MET A 282 9.27 2.23 -1.17
N SER A 283 8.24 1.67 -1.79
CA SER A 283 7.16 2.44 -2.43
C SER A 283 5.90 2.41 -1.56
N LEU A 284 5.30 3.57 -1.36
CA LEU A 284 4.12 3.79 -0.53
C LEU A 284 3.03 4.52 -1.31
N ALA A 285 1.77 4.25 -0.99
CA ALA A 285 0.59 5.01 -1.41
C ALA A 285 -0.61 4.62 -0.54
N LYS A 286 -1.80 4.57 -1.12
CA LYS A 286 -3.05 4.10 -0.45
C LYS A 286 -3.23 4.71 0.94
N GLY A 287 -2.92 3.97 1.99
CA GLY A 287 -3.13 4.38 3.38
C GLY A 287 -2.33 5.58 3.87
N ILE A 288 -1.38 6.12 3.06
CA ILE A 288 -0.45 7.18 3.53
C ILE A 288 -1.14 8.51 3.84
N ALA A 289 -2.27 8.83 3.16
CA ALA A 289 -2.93 10.15 3.25
C ALA A 289 -4.46 10.06 3.43
N GLY A 290 -4.97 8.96 4.02
CA GLY A 290 -6.34 8.84 4.50
C GLY A 290 -7.46 9.07 3.45
N GLY A 291 -7.18 8.87 2.16
CA GLY A 291 -8.12 9.07 1.04
C GLY A 291 -7.67 10.12 0.03
N VAL A 292 -6.77 11.02 0.38
CA VAL A 292 -6.20 12.00 -0.56
C VAL A 292 -5.14 11.31 -1.44
N PRO A 293 -5.14 11.53 -2.77
CA PRO A 293 -4.13 10.98 -3.66
C PRO A 293 -2.71 11.37 -3.25
N ALA A 294 -1.91 10.38 -2.85
CA ALA A 294 -0.52 10.54 -2.46
C ALA A 294 0.25 9.23 -2.67
N GLY A 295 1.54 9.37 -2.88
CA GLY A 295 2.50 8.27 -2.91
C GLY A 295 3.87 8.75 -2.47
N ALA A 296 4.75 7.83 -2.17
CA ALA A 296 6.13 8.12 -1.79
C ALA A 296 7.07 6.99 -2.21
N CYS A 297 8.24 7.36 -2.70
CA CYS A 297 9.40 6.50 -2.77
C CYS A 297 10.33 6.89 -1.62
N VAL A 298 10.56 5.97 -0.69
CA VAL A 298 11.37 6.17 0.51
C VAL A 298 12.60 5.30 0.37
N ALA A 299 13.79 5.89 0.38
CA ALA A 299 15.04 5.17 0.16
C ALA A 299 16.11 5.54 1.19
N ARG A 300 16.98 4.60 1.51
CA ARG A 300 18.17 4.85 2.34
C ARG A 300 18.99 5.99 1.73
N ALA A 301 19.55 6.86 2.56
CA ALA A 301 20.20 8.08 2.09
C ALA A 301 21.28 7.82 1.03
N GLU A 302 22.10 6.77 1.20
CA GLU A 302 23.12 6.40 0.24
C GLU A 302 22.59 5.99 -1.14
N VAL A 303 21.38 5.40 -1.19
CA VAL A 303 20.70 5.05 -2.44
C VAL A 303 20.01 6.27 -3.03
N ALA A 304 19.28 7.02 -2.20
CA ALA A 304 18.57 8.24 -2.60
C ALA A 304 19.48 9.30 -3.22
N ASP A 305 20.72 9.41 -2.73
CA ASP A 305 21.73 10.36 -3.20
C ASP A 305 22.27 10.04 -4.62
N ALA A 306 21.85 8.91 -5.20
CA ALA A 306 22.06 8.66 -6.63
C ALA A 306 21.22 9.62 -7.49
N PHE A 307 20.06 10.10 -7.06
CA PHE A 307 19.31 11.17 -7.75
C PHE A 307 19.98 12.52 -7.58
N ARG A 308 19.94 13.32 -8.64
CA ARG A 308 20.35 14.71 -8.69
C ARG A 308 19.22 15.56 -9.25
N PRO A 309 19.22 16.89 -9.03
CA PRO A 309 18.23 17.79 -9.64
C PRO A 309 18.11 17.57 -11.14
N GLY A 310 16.88 17.28 -11.61
CA GLY A 310 16.55 17.00 -13.00
C GLY A 310 16.45 15.51 -13.37
N ASP A 311 16.91 14.56 -12.52
CA ASP A 311 16.85 13.13 -12.84
C ASP A 311 15.40 12.57 -12.72
N HIS A 312 14.60 13.13 -11.81
CA HIS A 312 13.19 12.76 -11.62
C HIS A 312 12.37 13.96 -11.15
N GLY A 313 11.04 13.89 -11.29
CA GLY A 313 10.15 14.97 -10.88
C GLY A 313 8.68 14.59 -10.95
N SER A 314 7.85 15.37 -10.27
CA SER A 314 6.39 15.33 -10.30
C SER A 314 5.85 16.74 -10.08
N THR A 315 4.81 17.14 -10.82
CA THR A 315 4.17 18.44 -10.60
C THR A 315 3.40 18.46 -9.28
N PHE A 316 2.61 17.46 -9.00
CA PHE A 316 1.69 17.42 -7.85
C PHE A 316 2.21 16.59 -6.69
N GLY A 317 3.24 15.76 -6.87
CA GLY A 317 3.79 14.91 -5.82
C GLY A 317 4.25 15.72 -4.61
N GLY A 318 3.69 15.42 -3.43
CA GLY A 318 3.92 16.16 -2.20
C GLY A 318 3.36 17.59 -2.23
N SER A 319 2.20 17.81 -2.91
CA SER A 319 1.48 19.09 -2.83
C SER A 319 1.08 19.42 -1.39
N CYS A 320 0.83 20.71 -1.10
CA CYS A 320 0.47 21.16 0.23
C CYS A 320 -0.70 20.34 0.81
N LEU A 321 -1.75 20.14 0.02
CA LEU A 321 -2.93 19.37 0.44
C LEU A 321 -2.60 17.91 0.75
N ALA A 322 -1.81 17.25 -0.11
CA ALA A 322 -1.46 15.85 0.05
C ALA A 322 -0.58 15.60 1.29
N VAL A 323 0.40 16.48 1.55
CA VAL A 323 1.28 16.30 2.72
C VAL A 323 0.61 16.68 4.04
N ALA A 324 -0.31 17.65 4.06
CA ALA A 324 -1.11 17.95 5.24
C ALA A 324 -2.03 16.76 5.62
N ALA A 325 -2.66 16.13 4.62
CA ALA A 325 -3.44 14.91 4.84
C ALA A 325 -2.55 13.74 5.30
N ALA A 326 -1.37 13.56 4.70
CA ALA A 326 -0.43 12.50 5.05
C ALA A 326 0.13 12.67 6.48
N GLU A 327 0.49 13.89 6.86
CA GLU A 327 0.95 14.20 8.21
C GLU A 327 -0.10 13.83 9.25
N SER A 328 -1.32 14.37 9.09
CA SER A 328 -2.43 14.07 10.00
C SER A 328 -2.70 12.57 10.08
N THR A 329 -2.72 11.88 8.93
CA THR A 329 -2.97 10.43 8.87
C THR A 329 -1.89 9.64 9.62
N LEU A 330 -0.61 9.90 9.33
CA LEU A 330 0.50 9.17 9.94
C LEU A 330 0.63 9.46 11.44
N CYS A 331 0.44 10.72 11.86
CA CYS A 331 0.43 11.08 13.28
C CYS A 331 -0.66 10.33 14.05
N GLU A 332 -1.90 10.31 13.53
CA GLU A 332 -3.00 9.57 14.14
C GLU A 332 -2.71 8.07 14.23
N LEU A 333 -2.18 7.47 13.17
CA LEU A 333 -1.83 6.04 13.15
C LEU A 333 -0.76 5.69 14.19
N VAL A 334 0.27 6.53 14.31
CA VAL A 334 1.37 6.33 15.27
C VAL A 334 0.88 6.54 16.70
N ILE A 335 0.25 7.70 16.99
CA ILE A 335 -0.21 8.06 18.34
C ILE A 335 -1.28 7.07 18.82
N GLY A 336 -2.17 6.66 17.93
CA GLY A 336 -3.24 5.71 18.21
C GLY A 336 -2.79 4.25 18.37
N GLY A 337 -1.50 3.92 18.09
CA GLY A 337 -0.96 2.57 18.24
C GLY A 337 -1.57 1.55 17.28
N TYR A 338 -1.87 1.97 16.06
CA TYR A 338 -2.60 1.14 15.09
C TYR A 338 -1.84 -0.11 14.61
N ALA A 339 -0.51 -0.17 14.75
CA ALA A 339 0.23 -1.41 14.52
C ALA A 339 -0.28 -2.56 15.41
N GLY A 340 -0.36 -2.32 16.73
CA GLY A 340 -0.86 -3.31 17.68
C GLY A 340 -2.32 -3.65 17.46
N LYS A 341 -3.18 -2.65 17.21
CA LYS A 341 -4.61 -2.86 16.92
C LYS A 341 -4.82 -3.70 15.67
N ALA A 342 -4.13 -3.39 14.57
CA ALA A 342 -4.22 -4.16 13.34
C ALA A 342 -3.76 -5.61 13.52
N ALA A 343 -2.72 -5.86 14.31
CA ALA A 343 -2.28 -7.21 14.63
C ALA A 343 -3.32 -7.98 15.45
N GLU A 344 -3.86 -7.36 16.52
CA GLU A 344 -4.85 -7.99 17.42
C GLU A 344 -6.18 -8.28 16.69
N VAL A 345 -6.77 -7.25 16.06
CA VAL A 345 -8.07 -7.41 15.39
C VAL A 345 -7.93 -8.30 14.16
N GLY A 346 -6.80 -8.23 13.46
CA GLY A 346 -6.53 -9.09 12.30
C GLY A 346 -6.44 -10.58 12.70
N ALA A 347 -5.78 -10.91 13.80
CA ALA A 347 -5.76 -12.29 14.32
C ALA A 347 -7.17 -12.77 14.68
N TYR A 348 -7.96 -11.93 15.37
CA TYR A 348 -9.35 -12.25 15.67
C TYR A 348 -10.19 -12.44 14.41
N MET A 349 -10.02 -11.56 13.42
CA MET A 349 -10.73 -11.66 12.14
C MET A 349 -10.41 -12.97 11.41
N ALA A 350 -9.14 -13.38 11.37
CA ALA A 350 -8.75 -14.65 10.77
C ALA A 350 -9.42 -15.86 11.46
N GLU A 351 -9.53 -15.83 12.80
CA GLU A 351 -10.23 -16.87 13.56
C GLU A 351 -11.73 -16.92 13.27
N GLN A 352 -12.39 -15.76 13.08
CA GLN A 352 -13.83 -15.72 12.78
C GLN A 352 -14.09 -16.15 11.33
N LEU A 353 -13.29 -15.66 10.38
CA LEU A 353 -13.43 -16.03 8.96
C LEU A 353 -13.24 -17.53 8.73
N ALA A 354 -12.33 -18.18 9.46
CA ALA A 354 -12.12 -19.63 9.37
C ALA A 354 -13.33 -20.47 9.84
N LYS A 355 -14.32 -19.86 10.48
CA LYS A 355 -15.57 -20.53 10.93
C LYS A 355 -16.72 -20.34 9.94
N VAL A 356 -16.57 -19.47 8.97
CA VAL A 356 -17.59 -19.20 7.94
C VAL A 356 -17.73 -20.43 7.04
N PRO A 357 -18.94 -20.86 6.69
CA PRO A 357 -19.14 -21.97 5.77
C PRO A 357 -18.37 -21.78 4.45
N HIS A 358 -17.90 -22.86 3.87
CA HIS A 358 -17.16 -22.89 2.61
C HIS A 358 -15.78 -22.22 2.62
N VAL A 359 -15.33 -21.61 3.72
CA VAL A 359 -13.96 -21.10 3.85
C VAL A 359 -13.02 -22.27 4.15
N VAL A 360 -12.05 -22.51 3.26
CA VAL A 360 -11.07 -23.60 3.37
C VAL A 360 -9.69 -23.13 3.79
N GLU A 361 -9.34 -21.86 3.54
CA GLU A 361 -8.08 -21.26 3.96
C GLU A 361 -8.28 -19.77 4.30
N VAL A 362 -7.60 -19.31 5.35
CA VAL A 362 -7.45 -17.88 5.66
C VAL A 362 -5.97 -17.56 5.75
N ARG A 363 -5.51 -16.57 4.98
CA ARG A 363 -4.10 -16.15 4.95
C ARG A 363 -3.93 -14.65 4.94
N GLY A 364 -2.71 -14.19 5.19
CA GLY A 364 -2.37 -12.77 5.26
C GLY A 364 -1.79 -12.36 6.59
N ALA A 365 -1.88 -11.09 6.95
CA ALA A 365 -1.40 -10.55 8.21
C ALA A 365 -2.10 -9.25 8.59
N GLY A 366 -2.30 -9.05 9.89
CA GLY A 366 -3.03 -7.88 10.38
C GLY A 366 -4.40 -7.78 9.71
N LEU A 367 -4.74 -6.59 9.24
CA LEU A 367 -6.00 -6.32 8.54
C LEU A 367 -5.85 -6.38 7.00
N MET A 368 -5.01 -7.26 6.50
CA MET A 368 -4.90 -7.66 5.10
C MET A 368 -5.05 -9.17 5.00
N LEU A 369 -6.28 -9.64 4.81
CA LEU A 369 -6.61 -11.07 4.81
C LEU A 369 -7.26 -11.49 3.49
N GLY A 370 -6.93 -12.72 3.07
CA GLY A 370 -7.58 -13.44 1.99
C GLY A 370 -8.20 -14.72 2.52
N CYS A 371 -9.38 -15.07 1.99
CA CYS A 371 -10.05 -16.32 2.27
C CYS A 371 -10.30 -17.07 0.98
N ASP A 372 -9.84 -18.32 0.90
CA ASP A 372 -10.23 -19.20 -0.20
C ASP A 372 -11.50 -19.94 0.15
N LEU A 373 -12.37 -20.01 -0.85
CA LEU A 373 -13.64 -20.73 -0.80
C LEU A 373 -13.52 -22.07 -1.52
N ASP A 374 -14.24 -23.07 -1.06
CA ASP A 374 -14.37 -24.35 -1.77
C ASP A 374 -15.23 -24.23 -3.03
N GLU A 375 -15.29 -25.30 -3.85
CA GLU A 375 -16.04 -25.32 -5.09
C GLU A 375 -17.55 -25.19 -4.90
N ASP A 376 -18.08 -25.57 -3.73
CA ASP A 376 -19.52 -25.54 -3.43
C ASP A 376 -20.01 -24.12 -3.13
N ALA A 377 -19.13 -23.20 -2.78
CA ALA A 377 -19.42 -21.77 -2.58
C ALA A 377 -19.78 -21.01 -3.87
N GLY A 378 -19.45 -21.55 -5.03
CA GLY A 378 -19.59 -20.87 -6.33
C GLY A 378 -18.48 -19.83 -6.59
N ASP A 379 -18.75 -18.84 -7.45
CA ASP A 379 -17.79 -17.79 -7.78
C ASP A 379 -17.74 -16.73 -6.68
N ALA A 380 -16.52 -16.40 -6.22
CA ALA A 380 -16.31 -15.37 -5.19
C ALA A 380 -16.87 -13.98 -5.59
N HIS A 381 -17.02 -13.68 -6.89
CA HIS A 381 -17.66 -12.43 -7.34
C HIS A 381 -19.17 -12.41 -7.08
N ASP A 382 -19.82 -13.57 -7.13
CA ASP A 382 -21.25 -13.70 -6.77
C ASP A 382 -21.41 -13.53 -5.26
N VAL A 383 -20.49 -14.07 -4.45
CA VAL A 383 -20.45 -13.86 -2.99
C VAL A 383 -20.24 -12.37 -2.66
N VAL A 384 -19.36 -11.66 -3.36
CA VAL A 384 -19.17 -10.20 -3.21
C VAL A 384 -20.47 -9.45 -3.51
N THR A 385 -21.19 -9.84 -4.54
CA THR A 385 -22.48 -9.23 -4.90
C THR A 385 -23.53 -9.48 -3.81
N ALA A 386 -23.66 -10.72 -3.34
CA ALA A 386 -24.59 -11.07 -2.27
C ALA A 386 -24.22 -10.40 -0.94
N ALA A 387 -22.94 -10.28 -0.60
CA ALA A 387 -22.48 -9.55 0.58
C ALA A 387 -22.83 -8.05 0.50
N LEU A 388 -22.66 -7.44 -0.68
CA LEU A 388 -23.07 -6.05 -0.90
C LEU A 388 -24.60 -5.88 -0.69
N GLU A 389 -25.41 -6.80 -1.23
CA GLU A 389 -26.86 -6.83 -1.02
C GLU A 389 -27.20 -7.07 0.47
N ALA A 390 -26.39 -7.77 1.22
CA ALA A 390 -26.54 -7.97 2.66
C ALA A 390 -25.98 -6.83 3.52
N GLY A 391 -25.32 -5.81 2.91
CA GLY A 391 -24.82 -4.61 3.59
C GLY A 391 -23.35 -4.64 3.96
N ALA A 392 -22.52 -5.48 3.31
CA ALA A 392 -21.07 -5.47 3.50
C ALA A 392 -20.33 -5.23 2.18
N VAL A 393 -19.33 -4.33 2.22
CA VAL A 393 -18.44 -4.04 1.08
C VAL A 393 -17.18 -4.86 1.25
N ILE A 394 -17.00 -5.86 0.39
CA ILE A 394 -15.82 -6.73 0.31
C ILE A 394 -15.35 -6.83 -1.14
N ASN A 395 -14.30 -7.59 -1.40
CA ASN A 395 -13.74 -7.75 -2.74
C ASN A 395 -13.28 -9.18 -3.00
N ALA A 396 -13.26 -9.60 -4.27
CA ALA A 396 -12.66 -10.84 -4.73
C ALA A 396 -11.39 -10.58 -5.55
N THR A 397 -10.40 -11.46 -5.46
CA THR A 397 -9.14 -11.41 -6.23
C THR A 397 -8.99 -12.59 -7.18
N GLY A 398 -10.09 -13.19 -7.55
CA GLY A 398 -10.21 -14.34 -8.44
C GLY A 398 -11.52 -15.06 -8.16
N ALA A 399 -11.75 -16.20 -8.84
CA ALA A 399 -12.99 -16.95 -8.73
C ALA A 399 -13.23 -17.59 -7.35
N HIS A 400 -12.19 -17.78 -6.56
CA HIS A 400 -12.28 -18.53 -5.30
C HIS A 400 -11.75 -17.77 -4.07
N THR A 401 -11.26 -16.53 -4.22
CA THR A 401 -10.64 -15.80 -3.11
C THR A 401 -11.37 -14.50 -2.79
N LEU A 402 -11.89 -14.38 -1.58
CA LEU A 402 -12.34 -13.12 -1.00
C LEU A 402 -11.15 -12.38 -0.36
N ARG A 403 -11.10 -11.06 -0.52
CA ARG A 403 -10.09 -10.20 0.09
C ARG A 403 -10.73 -9.17 1.00
N PHE A 404 -10.09 -8.95 2.16
CA PHE A 404 -10.53 -8.01 3.19
C PHE A 404 -9.41 -7.01 3.51
N LEU A 405 -9.74 -5.72 3.40
CA LEU A 405 -8.85 -4.58 3.65
C LEU A 405 -9.59 -3.49 4.44
N PRO A 406 -10.21 -3.82 5.60
CA PRO A 406 -11.00 -2.83 6.34
C PRO A 406 -10.16 -1.64 6.78
N PRO A 407 -10.75 -0.50 7.15
CA PRO A 407 -10.07 0.53 7.92
C PRO A 407 -9.38 -0.04 9.16
N LEU A 408 -8.25 0.55 9.59
CA LEU A 408 -7.48 0.08 10.76
C LEU A 408 -8.19 0.38 12.09
N ILE A 409 -9.27 1.16 12.04
CA ILE A 409 -10.20 1.41 13.16
C ILE A 409 -11.18 0.26 13.36
N CYS A 410 -11.16 -0.78 12.52
CA CYS A 410 -12.02 -1.97 12.63
C CYS A 410 -11.95 -2.57 14.03
N THR A 411 -13.11 -2.92 14.59
CA THR A 411 -13.25 -3.55 15.90
C THR A 411 -13.64 -5.02 15.79
N LYS A 412 -13.60 -5.76 16.90
CA LYS A 412 -14.05 -7.16 16.94
C LYS A 412 -15.55 -7.29 16.66
N GLU A 413 -16.34 -6.30 17.08
CA GLU A 413 -17.77 -6.25 16.82
C GLU A 413 -18.06 -6.09 15.31
N ASN A 414 -17.28 -5.26 14.60
CA ASN A 414 -17.40 -5.17 13.15
C ASN A 414 -17.04 -6.51 12.46
N VAL A 415 -16.04 -7.21 12.97
CA VAL A 415 -15.66 -8.53 12.47
C VAL A 415 -16.78 -9.55 12.70
N ASP A 416 -17.41 -9.56 13.88
CA ASP A 416 -18.53 -10.46 14.20
C ASP A 416 -19.73 -10.19 13.28
N GLU A 417 -20.03 -8.93 12.99
CA GLU A 417 -21.09 -8.54 12.05
C GLU A 417 -20.77 -9.03 10.63
N LEU A 418 -19.56 -8.82 10.14
CA LEU A 418 -19.12 -9.34 8.84
C LEU A 418 -19.26 -10.87 8.78
N ALA A 419 -18.80 -11.58 9.82
CA ALA A 419 -18.85 -13.05 9.86
C ALA A 419 -20.30 -13.57 9.83
N GLN A 420 -21.25 -12.87 10.46
CA GLN A 420 -22.67 -13.19 10.39
C GLN A 420 -23.23 -12.98 8.97
N ILE A 421 -22.89 -11.86 8.32
CA ILE A 421 -23.30 -11.58 6.93
C ILE A 421 -22.76 -12.68 6.00
N LEU A 422 -21.45 -12.99 6.08
CA LEU A 422 -20.84 -14.01 5.23
C LEU A 422 -21.43 -15.40 5.49
N THR A 423 -21.68 -15.75 6.76
CA THR A 423 -22.35 -17.02 7.10
C THR A 423 -23.74 -17.11 6.46
N SER A 424 -24.51 -16.02 6.48
CA SER A 424 -25.85 -15.99 5.86
C SER A 424 -25.78 -16.06 4.32
N VAL A 425 -24.77 -15.47 3.70
CA VAL A 425 -24.58 -15.45 2.24
C VAL A 425 -24.10 -16.81 1.71
N LEU A 426 -23.29 -17.52 2.50
CA LEU A 426 -22.66 -18.79 2.13
C LEU A 426 -23.40 -20.02 2.70
N SER A 427 -24.57 -19.87 3.32
CA SER A 427 -25.44 -20.97 3.79
C SER A 427 -26.53 -21.23 2.78
#